data_c98136ecbed040df2f9563400422cf50
#
_entry.id   c98136ecbed040df2f9563400422cf50
#
_cell.length_a   1.000
_cell.length_b   1.000
_cell.length_c   1.000
_cell.angle_alpha   90.00
_cell.angle_beta   90.00
_cell.angle_gamma   90.00
#
_symmetry.space_group_name_H-M   'P 1'
#
loop_
_entity.id
_entity.type
_entity.pdbx_description
1 polymer ?
#
loop_
_entity_poly.entity_id
_entity_poly.type
_entity_poly.pdbx_seq_one_letter_code
_entity_poly.pdbx_strand_id
1 'polypeptide(L)'
;MPKDKEELKEKKSKEEKKIQALEEELEKLKADVDHWKNEYYRAYADTKNLRNNLEKEHSDIIKYRAMGFIEDLLPVLDSFHMALANEPTSQELKNYLVGFQFVYRNLVNVLENEGVKEISPNVGDKFSDKTMNAVDTTEQEGEENLVTRVYAKGYELHGRLIKPANVSVSKNKKSEEPKESVKADA
;
A
#
# COMPACT_ATOMS: atom_id res chain seq x y z
N MET A 1 67.93 -45.10 43.27
CA MET A 1 67.72 -45.36 41.84
C MET A 1 66.28 -45.80 41.48
N PRO A 2 65.37 -46.29 42.35
CA PRO A 2 63.93 -46.38 41.95
C PRO A 2 63.12 -45.11 42.19
N LYS A 3 63.46 -44.22 43.12
CA LYS A 3 62.71 -43.01 43.48
C LYS A 3 62.66 -41.95 42.34
N ASP A 4 63.69 -41.78 41.59
CA ASP A 4 63.74 -40.79 40.47
C ASP A 4 62.85 -41.14 39.31
N LYS A 5 62.57 -42.44 39.13
CA LYS A 5 61.60 -42.89 38.06
C LYS A 5 60.12 -42.70 38.44
N GLU A 6 59.79 -42.75 39.71
CA GLU A 6 58.46 -42.51 40.23
C GLU A 6 58.15 -41.02 40.23
N GLU A 7 59.02 -40.15 40.64
CA GLU A 7 58.87 -38.69 40.59
C GLU A 7 58.74 -38.19 39.12
N LEU A 8 59.50 -38.76 38.20
CA LEU A 8 59.33 -38.45 36.75
C LEU A 8 58.00 -38.90 36.16
N LYS A 9 57.45 -40.04 36.61
CA LYS A 9 56.17 -40.51 36.21
C LYS A 9 55.00 -39.63 36.76
N GLU A 10 55.10 -39.21 38.02
CA GLU A 10 54.19 -38.30 38.65
C GLU A 10 54.17 -36.90 38.00
N LYS A 11 55.32 -36.37 37.67
CA LYS A 11 55.46 -35.11 36.95
C LYS A 11 54.85 -35.19 35.56
N LYS A 12 55.11 -36.25 34.78
CA LYS A 12 54.50 -36.46 33.47
C LYS A 12 52.98 -36.60 33.55
N SER A 13 52.45 -37.35 34.53
CA SER A 13 51.01 -37.48 34.73
C SER A 13 50.31 -36.15 35.12
N LYS A 14 51.03 -35.29 35.89
CA LYS A 14 50.51 -33.95 36.22
C LYS A 14 50.54 -32.99 35.01
N GLU A 15 51.56 -33.10 34.17
CA GLU A 15 51.68 -32.32 32.94
C GLU A 15 50.62 -32.77 31.90
N GLU A 16 50.42 -34.07 31.72
CA GLU A 16 49.38 -34.63 30.84
C GLU A 16 47.96 -34.16 31.25
N LYS A 17 47.64 -34.17 32.54
CA LYS A 17 46.36 -33.63 33.06
C LYS A 17 46.20 -32.14 32.83
N LYS A 18 47.28 -31.38 32.93
CA LYS A 18 47.23 -29.92 32.61
C LYS A 18 47.03 -29.68 31.12
N ILE A 19 47.69 -30.47 30.27
CA ILE A 19 47.49 -30.37 28.80
C ILE A 19 46.07 -30.69 28.44
N GLN A 20 45.47 -31.77 28.95
CA GLN A 20 44.06 -32.09 28.71
C GLN A 20 43.11 -31.00 29.19
N ALA A 21 43.31 -30.43 30.37
CA ALA A 21 42.48 -29.33 30.87
C ALA A 21 42.56 -28.07 29.98
N LEU A 22 43.79 -27.75 29.51
CA LEU A 22 43.99 -26.62 28.58
C LEU A 22 43.38 -26.89 27.20
N GLU A 23 43.44 -28.11 26.72
CA GLU A 23 42.79 -28.52 25.44
C GLU A 23 41.29 -28.41 25.56
N GLU A 24 40.64 -28.87 26.66
CA GLU A 24 39.19 -28.73 26.89
C GLU A 24 38.78 -27.24 27.02
N GLU A 25 39.62 -26.42 27.70
CA GLU A 25 39.33 -24.97 27.79
C GLU A 25 39.46 -24.30 26.42
N LEU A 26 40.41 -24.68 25.61
CA LEU A 26 40.64 -24.18 24.26
C LEU A 26 39.49 -24.55 23.32
N GLU A 27 38.95 -25.78 23.43
CA GLU A 27 37.77 -26.20 22.68
C GLU A 27 36.51 -25.39 23.09
N LYS A 28 36.29 -25.18 24.39
CA LYS A 28 35.21 -24.34 24.89
C LYS A 28 35.34 -22.91 24.40
N LEU A 29 36.51 -22.32 24.49
CA LEU A 29 36.73 -20.96 23.99
C LEU A 29 36.53 -20.84 22.47
N LYS A 30 36.94 -21.85 21.71
CA LYS A 30 36.67 -21.88 20.26
C LYS A 30 35.18 -21.95 19.97
N ALA A 31 34.43 -22.80 20.67
CA ALA A 31 32.97 -22.91 20.53
C ALA A 31 32.28 -21.60 20.90
N ASP A 32 32.69 -20.94 21.97
CA ASP A 32 32.18 -19.64 22.38
C ASP A 32 32.48 -18.55 21.33
N VAL A 33 33.69 -18.52 20.79
CA VAL A 33 34.05 -17.58 19.71
C VAL A 33 33.19 -17.81 18.48
N ASP A 34 32.98 -19.05 18.07
CA ASP A 34 32.14 -19.37 16.92
C ASP A 34 30.66 -19.04 17.19
N HIS A 35 30.18 -19.28 18.40
CA HIS A 35 28.83 -18.88 18.83
C HIS A 35 28.64 -17.34 18.72
N TRP A 36 29.55 -16.58 19.37
CA TRP A 36 29.46 -15.12 19.35
C TRP A 36 29.66 -14.52 17.96
N LYS A 37 30.47 -15.14 17.13
CA LYS A 37 30.67 -14.75 15.75
C LYS A 37 29.38 -14.93 14.93
N ASN A 38 28.68 -16.05 15.12
CA ASN A 38 27.41 -16.32 14.46
C ASN A 38 26.32 -15.35 14.93
N GLU A 39 26.22 -15.08 16.24
CA GLU A 39 25.30 -14.11 16.81
C GLU A 39 25.60 -12.68 16.29
N TYR A 40 26.87 -12.32 16.17
CA TYR A 40 27.26 -11.04 15.58
C TYR A 40 26.80 -10.93 14.13
N TYR A 41 27.02 -11.94 13.30
CA TYR A 41 26.57 -11.90 11.91
C TYR A 41 25.06 -11.85 11.78
N ARG A 42 24.34 -12.55 12.65
CA ARG A 42 22.87 -12.48 12.70
C ARG A 42 22.42 -11.06 13.08
N ALA A 43 22.93 -10.50 14.17
CA ALA A 43 22.60 -9.16 14.61
C ALA A 43 22.96 -8.09 13.56
N TYR A 44 24.08 -8.26 12.86
CA TYR A 44 24.47 -7.38 11.76
C TYR A 44 23.47 -7.46 10.58
N ALA A 45 23.07 -8.66 10.20
CA ALA A 45 22.09 -8.87 9.12
C ALA A 45 20.73 -8.27 9.50
N ASP A 46 20.28 -8.48 10.73
CA ASP A 46 19.03 -7.93 11.24
C ASP A 46 19.06 -6.40 11.27
N THR A 47 20.17 -5.82 11.73
CA THR A 47 20.36 -4.36 11.74
C THR A 47 20.34 -3.78 10.33
N LYS A 48 20.97 -4.46 9.37
CA LYS A 48 20.97 -4.04 7.96
C LYS A 48 19.56 -4.10 7.36
N ASN A 49 18.80 -5.17 7.64
CA ASN A 49 17.43 -5.33 7.20
C ASN A 49 16.52 -4.25 7.81
N LEU A 50 16.66 -4.00 9.11
CA LEU A 50 15.92 -2.94 9.82
C LEU A 50 16.20 -1.57 9.20
N ARG A 51 17.47 -1.26 8.95
CA ARG A 51 17.85 0.00 8.32
C ARG A 51 17.22 0.17 6.93
N ASN A 52 17.27 -0.87 6.09
CA ASN A 52 16.68 -0.84 4.77
C ASN A 52 15.15 -0.65 4.82
N ASN A 53 14.49 -1.26 5.80
CA ASN A 53 13.04 -1.10 6.00
C ASN A 53 12.71 0.33 6.46
N LEU A 54 13.46 0.87 7.42
CA LEU A 54 13.28 2.25 7.89
C LEU A 54 13.51 3.29 6.77
N GLU A 55 14.50 3.06 5.90
CA GLU A 55 14.72 3.95 4.75
C GLU A 55 13.55 3.91 3.76
N LYS A 56 12.94 2.74 3.52
CA LYS A 56 11.73 2.61 2.70
C LYS A 56 10.53 3.29 3.35
N GLU A 57 10.27 3.00 4.62
CA GLU A 57 9.17 3.61 5.38
C GLU A 57 9.30 5.14 5.41
N HIS A 58 10.50 5.65 5.65
CA HIS A 58 10.75 7.10 5.64
C HIS A 58 10.50 7.71 4.25
N SER A 59 10.93 7.03 3.19
CA SER A 59 10.63 7.45 1.82
C SER A 59 9.12 7.49 1.54
N ASP A 60 8.38 6.46 1.99
CA ASP A 60 6.94 6.39 1.83
C ASP A 60 6.21 7.47 2.66
N ILE A 61 6.65 7.73 3.88
CA ILE A 61 6.10 8.83 4.72
C ILE A 61 6.27 10.18 4.00
N ILE A 62 7.45 10.47 3.46
CA ILE A 62 7.68 11.71 2.72
C ILE A 62 6.80 11.78 1.47
N LYS A 63 6.72 10.69 0.72
CA LYS A 63 5.97 10.59 -0.53
C LYS A 63 4.47 10.80 -0.34
N TYR A 64 3.91 10.28 0.76
CA TYR A 64 2.47 10.32 1.03
C TYR A 64 2.07 11.27 2.16
N ARG A 65 2.98 12.18 2.60
CA ARG A 65 2.75 13.12 3.70
C ARG A 65 1.49 13.99 3.52
N ALA A 66 1.19 14.35 2.27
CA ALA A 66 0.07 15.21 1.93
C ALA A 66 -1.26 14.46 1.78
N MET A 67 -1.26 13.12 1.86
CA MET A 67 -2.42 12.29 1.52
C MET A 67 -3.66 12.64 2.34
N GLY A 68 -3.54 12.76 3.66
CA GLY A 68 -4.67 13.11 4.53
C GLY A 68 -5.22 14.51 4.25
N PHE A 69 -4.33 15.50 4.02
CA PHE A 69 -4.76 16.85 3.66
C PHE A 69 -5.49 16.87 2.31
N ILE A 70 -4.98 16.11 1.33
CA ILE A 70 -5.62 16.02 0.01
C ILE A 70 -6.98 15.35 0.13
N GLU A 71 -7.10 14.26 0.90
CA GLU A 71 -8.36 13.55 1.14
C GLU A 71 -9.45 14.49 1.69
N ASP A 72 -9.10 15.33 2.66
CA ASP A 72 -10.01 16.32 3.25
C ASP A 72 -10.33 17.48 2.27
N LEU A 73 -9.44 17.80 1.35
CA LEU A 73 -9.63 18.85 0.36
C LEU A 73 -10.52 18.43 -0.82
N LEU A 74 -10.50 17.14 -1.20
CA LEU A 74 -11.24 16.64 -2.37
C LEU A 74 -12.75 16.93 -2.33
N PRO A 75 -13.49 16.78 -1.21
CA PRO A 75 -14.92 17.15 -1.15
C PRO A 75 -15.17 18.62 -1.42
N VAL A 76 -14.25 19.49 -1.01
CA VAL A 76 -14.35 20.94 -1.27
C VAL A 76 -14.15 21.20 -2.77
N LEU A 77 -13.17 20.53 -3.38
CA LEU A 77 -12.89 20.61 -4.82
C LEU A 77 -14.08 20.11 -5.66
N ASP A 78 -14.70 18.99 -5.27
CA ASP A 78 -15.88 18.45 -5.92
C ASP A 78 -17.07 19.43 -5.82
N SER A 79 -17.30 20.02 -4.63
CA SER A 79 -18.35 21.00 -4.42
C SER A 79 -18.14 22.24 -5.28
N PHE A 80 -16.87 22.68 -5.39
CA PHE A 80 -16.51 23.82 -6.23
C PHE A 80 -16.71 23.52 -7.72
N HIS A 81 -16.36 22.31 -8.14
CA HIS A 81 -16.63 21.84 -9.51
C HIS A 81 -18.13 21.83 -9.82
N MET A 82 -18.98 21.30 -8.93
CA MET A 82 -20.43 21.31 -9.09
C MET A 82 -20.99 22.72 -9.19
N ALA A 83 -20.48 23.66 -8.37
CA ALA A 83 -20.92 25.05 -8.46
C ALA A 83 -20.58 25.71 -9.80
N LEU A 84 -19.42 25.36 -10.38
CA LEU A 84 -18.98 25.87 -11.69
C LEU A 84 -19.68 25.19 -12.89
N ALA A 85 -20.29 24.01 -12.69
CA ALA A 85 -21.01 23.29 -13.74
C ALA A 85 -22.39 23.88 -14.05
N ASN A 86 -22.92 24.76 -13.18
CA ASN A 86 -24.20 25.39 -13.40
C ASN A 86 -24.12 26.44 -14.51
N GLU A 87 -25.10 26.41 -15.42
CA GLU A 87 -25.19 27.41 -16.49
C GLU A 87 -25.53 28.80 -15.95
N PRO A 88 -24.75 29.84 -16.32
CA PRO A 88 -25.00 31.19 -15.83
C PRO A 88 -26.25 31.80 -16.45
N THR A 89 -27.11 32.39 -15.63
CA THR A 89 -28.35 33.05 -16.03
C THR A 89 -28.16 34.48 -16.57
N SER A 90 -27.02 35.10 -16.34
CA SER A 90 -26.70 36.46 -16.80
C SER A 90 -25.25 36.57 -17.31
N GLN A 91 -24.97 37.59 -18.13
CA GLN A 91 -23.63 37.86 -18.65
C GLN A 91 -22.66 38.27 -17.53
N GLU A 92 -23.12 38.98 -16.52
CA GLU A 92 -22.32 39.33 -15.37
C GLU A 92 -21.88 38.12 -14.59
N LEU A 93 -22.79 37.19 -14.31
CA LEU A 93 -22.53 35.92 -13.65
C LEU A 93 -21.51 35.10 -14.45
N LYS A 94 -21.61 35.08 -15.77
CA LYS A 94 -20.67 34.42 -16.66
C LYS A 94 -19.25 34.96 -16.51
N ASN A 95 -19.11 36.27 -16.40
CA ASN A 95 -17.80 36.91 -16.20
C ASN A 95 -17.18 36.53 -14.84
N TYR A 96 -17.99 36.50 -13.77
CA TYR A 96 -17.54 36.02 -12.46
C TYR A 96 -17.13 34.55 -12.48
N LEU A 97 -17.91 33.69 -13.13
CA LEU A 97 -17.60 32.24 -13.23
C LEU A 97 -16.28 31.97 -13.95
N VAL A 98 -15.91 32.77 -14.96
CA VAL A 98 -14.60 32.68 -15.63
C VAL A 98 -13.46 32.89 -14.63
N GLY A 99 -13.57 33.86 -13.73
CA GLY A 99 -12.58 34.09 -12.67
C GLY A 99 -12.46 32.88 -11.71
N PHE A 100 -13.59 32.33 -11.28
CA PHE A 100 -13.61 31.17 -10.41
C PHE A 100 -13.10 29.90 -11.11
N GLN A 101 -13.40 29.71 -12.40
CA GLN A 101 -12.83 28.63 -13.20
C GLN A 101 -11.29 28.71 -13.27
N PHE A 102 -10.74 29.91 -13.34
CA PHE A 102 -9.30 30.10 -13.30
C PHE A 102 -8.71 29.69 -11.95
N VAL A 103 -9.35 30.10 -10.84
CA VAL A 103 -8.94 29.68 -9.49
C VAL A 103 -9.00 28.16 -9.34
N TYR A 104 -10.10 27.53 -9.80
CA TYR A 104 -10.26 26.08 -9.79
C TYR A 104 -9.13 25.38 -10.54
N ARG A 105 -8.83 25.82 -11.77
CA ARG A 105 -7.73 25.25 -12.56
C ARG A 105 -6.37 25.38 -11.86
N ASN A 106 -6.12 26.53 -11.24
CA ASN A 106 -4.87 26.70 -10.51
C ASN A 106 -4.77 25.75 -9.30
N LEU A 107 -5.87 25.52 -8.60
CA LEU A 107 -5.91 24.54 -7.51
C LEU A 107 -5.66 23.13 -7.99
N VAL A 108 -6.28 22.70 -9.09
CA VAL A 108 -6.03 21.41 -9.73
C VAL A 108 -4.55 21.29 -10.14
N ASN A 109 -3.98 22.30 -10.78
CA ASN A 109 -2.55 22.30 -11.16
C ASN A 109 -1.62 22.16 -9.95
N VAL A 110 -1.94 22.79 -8.81
CA VAL A 110 -1.16 22.63 -7.57
C VAL A 110 -1.20 21.20 -7.07
N LEU A 111 -2.38 20.56 -7.10
CA LEU A 111 -2.54 19.16 -6.74
C LEU A 111 -1.79 18.21 -7.71
N GLU A 112 -1.83 18.49 -9.01
CA GLU A 112 -1.07 17.73 -10.01
C GLU A 112 0.45 17.85 -9.79
N ASN A 113 0.94 19.04 -9.44
CA ASN A 113 2.36 19.26 -9.11
C ASN A 113 2.79 18.50 -7.85
N GLU A 114 1.88 18.29 -6.87
CA GLU A 114 2.14 17.44 -5.69
C GLU A 114 2.07 15.95 -6.03
N GLY A 115 1.66 15.59 -7.25
CA GLY A 115 1.60 14.21 -7.75
C GLY A 115 0.22 13.56 -7.66
N VAL A 116 -0.83 14.36 -7.43
CA VAL A 116 -2.23 13.90 -7.54
C VAL A 116 -2.58 13.71 -9.01
N LYS A 117 -3.21 12.60 -9.34
CA LYS A 117 -3.79 12.36 -10.66
C LYS A 117 -5.27 12.12 -10.54
N GLU A 118 -6.02 12.75 -11.46
CA GLU A 118 -7.46 12.55 -11.59
C GLU A 118 -7.75 11.23 -12.30
N ILE A 119 -8.71 10.47 -11.78
CA ILE A 119 -9.29 9.28 -12.38
C ILE A 119 -10.69 9.67 -12.88
N SER A 120 -10.80 9.88 -14.18
CA SER A 120 -12.05 10.29 -14.84
C SER A 120 -12.43 9.25 -15.88
N PRO A 121 -13.16 8.18 -15.48
CA PRO A 121 -13.66 7.19 -16.43
C PRO A 121 -14.70 7.83 -17.38
N ASN A 122 -14.74 7.33 -18.61
CA ASN A 122 -15.74 7.75 -19.58
C ASN A 122 -16.95 6.79 -19.58
N VAL A 123 -18.08 7.29 -20.03
CA VAL A 123 -19.23 6.43 -20.29
C VAL A 123 -18.88 5.41 -21.37
N GLY A 124 -19.11 4.12 -21.10
CA GLY A 124 -18.73 3.00 -21.94
C GLY A 124 -17.40 2.32 -21.55
N ASP A 125 -16.62 2.90 -20.62
CA ASP A 125 -15.42 2.24 -20.11
C ASP A 125 -15.80 1.03 -19.26
N LYS A 126 -14.93 0.02 -19.22
CA LYS A 126 -15.11 -1.14 -18.35
C LYS A 126 -14.89 -0.76 -16.89
N PHE A 127 -15.78 -1.19 -16.03
CA PHE A 127 -15.65 -1.00 -14.59
C PHE A 127 -14.38 -1.68 -14.05
N SER A 128 -13.68 -0.97 -13.21
CA SER A 128 -12.50 -1.47 -12.48
C SER A 128 -12.68 -1.24 -10.99
N ASP A 129 -12.75 -2.31 -10.22
CA ASP A 129 -12.84 -2.31 -8.75
C ASP A 129 -11.64 -1.64 -8.06
N LYS A 130 -10.50 -1.54 -8.76
CA LYS A 130 -9.28 -0.90 -8.23
C LYS A 130 -9.37 0.62 -8.18
N THR A 131 -10.12 1.24 -9.09
CA THR A 131 -10.13 2.70 -9.29
C THR A 131 -11.52 3.32 -9.26
N MET A 132 -12.55 2.49 -9.31
CA MET A 132 -13.95 2.93 -9.39
C MET A 132 -14.78 2.28 -8.28
N ASN A 133 -15.83 2.97 -7.85
CA ASN A 133 -16.82 2.49 -6.91
C ASN A 133 -18.20 2.56 -7.57
N ALA A 134 -18.86 1.43 -7.75
CA ALA A 134 -20.21 1.37 -8.29
C ALA A 134 -21.20 1.74 -7.18
N VAL A 135 -21.77 2.93 -7.26
CA VAL A 135 -22.76 3.45 -6.31
C VAL A 135 -24.18 3.17 -6.76
N ASP A 136 -24.37 2.89 -8.04
CA ASP A 136 -25.67 2.64 -8.66
C ASP A 136 -25.53 1.67 -9.82
N THR A 137 -26.66 1.03 -10.20
CA THR A 137 -26.74 0.12 -11.35
C THR A 137 -27.88 0.53 -12.27
N THR A 138 -27.57 0.65 -13.55
CA THR A 138 -28.58 0.95 -14.58
C THR A 138 -28.85 -0.31 -15.39
N GLU A 139 -30.12 -0.72 -15.45
CA GLU A 139 -30.55 -1.81 -16.33
C GLU A 139 -30.48 -1.34 -17.79
N GLN A 140 -29.65 -1.97 -18.58
CA GLN A 140 -29.45 -1.66 -19.98
C GLN A 140 -29.30 -2.97 -20.77
N GLU A 141 -29.84 -3.03 -22.00
CA GLU A 141 -29.54 -4.12 -22.93
C GLU A 141 -28.11 -3.95 -23.46
N GLY A 142 -27.27 -4.96 -23.31
CA GLY A 142 -25.90 -4.91 -23.81
C GLY A 142 -24.88 -5.55 -22.88
N GLU A 143 -23.63 -5.08 -22.95
CA GLU A 143 -22.54 -5.58 -22.12
C GLU A 143 -22.73 -5.16 -20.66
N GLU A 144 -22.46 -6.10 -19.74
CA GLU A 144 -22.47 -5.85 -18.30
C GLU A 144 -21.17 -5.17 -17.85
N ASN A 145 -21.24 -4.47 -16.72
CA ASN A 145 -20.09 -3.82 -16.08
C ASN A 145 -19.43 -2.71 -16.92
N LEU A 146 -20.23 -2.01 -17.73
CA LEU A 146 -19.80 -0.76 -18.36
C LEU A 146 -20.24 0.44 -17.53
N VAL A 147 -19.41 1.47 -17.48
CA VAL A 147 -19.75 2.75 -16.87
C VAL A 147 -20.86 3.41 -17.67
N THR A 148 -22.01 3.64 -17.05
CA THR A 148 -23.16 4.32 -17.66
C THR A 148 -23.21 5.80 -17.28
N ARG A 149 -22.72 6.13 -16.07
CA ARG A 149 -22.68 7.51 -15.58
C ARG A 149 -21.55 7.68 -14.57
N VAL A 150 -20.93 8.86 -14.58
CA VAL A 150 -19.92 9.26 -13.59
C VAL A 150 -20.55 10.30 -12.66
N TYR A 151 -20.59 10.01 -11.37
CA TYR A 151 -21.12 10.92 -10.34
C TYR A 151 -20.05 11.78 -9.72
N ALA A 152 -18.85 11.19 -9.47
CA ALA A 152 -17.71 11.90 -8.92
C ALA A 152 -16.43 11.30 -9.49
N LYS A 153 -15.44 12.16 -9.68
CA LYS A 153 -14.09 11.78 -10.11
C LYS A 153 -13.34 11.07 -8.99
N GLY A 154 -12.44 10.18 -9.36
CA GLY A 154 -11.50 9.56 -8.45
C GLY A 154 -10.16 10.30 -8.47
N TYR A 155 -9.32 10.01 -7.47
CA TYR A 155 -8.01 10.63 -7.34
C TYR A 155 -6.99 9.65 -6.79
N GLU A 156 -5.77 9.72 -7.32
CA GLU A 156 -4.62 8.97 -6.81
C GLU A 156 -3.45 9.91 -6.52
N LEU A 157 -2.62 9.57 -5.52
CA LEU A 157 -1.39 10.27 -5.19
C LEU A 157 -0.20 9.34 -5.41
N HIS A 158 0.69 9.67 -6.35
CA HIS A 158 1.85 8.87 -6.69
C HIS A 158 1.54 7.37 -6.95
N GLY A 159 0.38 7.08 -7.56
CA GLY A 159 -0.07 5.71 -7.85
C GLY A 159 -0.80 5.00 -6.69
N ARG A 160 -1.02 5.68 -5.56
CA ARG A 160 -1.85 5.17 -4.46
C ARG A 160 -3.22 5.82 -4.52
N LEU A 161 -4.26 4.99 -4.58
CA LEU A 161 -5.65 5.48 -4.59
C LEU A 161 -5.98 6.24 -3.30
N ILE A 162 -6.48 7.48 -3.43
CA ILE A 162 -7.03 8.29 -2.33
C ILE A 162 -8.55 8.09 -2.30
N LYS A 163 -9.21 8.33 -3.44
CA LYS A 163 -10.66 8.27 -3.58
C LYS A 163 -11.01 7.60 -4.91
N PRO A 164 -11.84 6.54 -4.92
CA PRO A 164 -12.31 5.95 -6.16
C PRO A 164 -13.29 6.87 -6.88
N ALA A 165 -13.37 6.75 -8.21
CA ALA A 165 -14.41 7.40 -8.98
C ALA A 165 -15.77 6.75 -8.70
N ASN A 166 -16.80 7.53 -8.37
CA ASN A 166 -18.14 7.02 -8.16
C ASN A 166 -18.88 6.97 -9.50
N VAL A 167 -19.30 5.78 -9.88
CA VAL A 167 -19.94 5.53 -11.18
C VAL A 167 -21.21 4.72 -11.03
N SER A 168 -22.11 4.82 -12.02
CA SER A 168 -23.16 3.85 -12.26
C SER A 168 -22.67 2.85 -13.31
N VAL A 169 -23.01 1.58 -13.15
CA VAL A 169 -22.61 0.50 -14.07
C VAL A 169 -23.82 -0.17 -14.70
N SER A 170 -23.65 -0.65 -15.94
CA SER A 170 -24.67 -1.42 -16.63
C SER A 170 -24.83 -2.80 -16.01
N LYS A 171 -26.09 -3.19 -15.78
CA LYS A 171 -26.49 -4.54 -15.44
C LYS A 171 -27.39 -5.06 -16.54
N ASN A 172 -27.11 -6.27 -17.04
CA ASN A 172 -27.97 -6.85 -18.10
C ASN A 172 -29.34 -7.16 -17.53
N LYS A 173 -30.37 -6.72 -18.23
CA LYS A 173 -31.75 -7.07 -17.94
C LYS A 173 -31.93 -8.53 -18.28
N LYS A 174 -31.63 -9.46 -17.34
CA LYS A 174 -32.05 -10.86 -17.48
C LYS A 174 -33.58 -10.84 -17.63
N SER A 175 -34.05 -11.29 -18.78
CA SER A 175 -35.44 -11.67 -18.94
C SER A 175 -35.81 -12.59 -17.77
N GLU A 176 -36.62 -12.13 -16.83
CA GLU A 176 -37.32 -13.02 -15.91
C GLU A 176 -38.10 -13.99 -16.73
N GLU A 177 -37.63 -15.22 -16.91
CA GLU A 177 -38.48 -16.31 -17.36
C GLU A 177 -39.62 -16.42 -16.33
N PRO A 178 -40.90 -16.40 -16.77
CA PRO A 178 -41.99 -16.53 -15.85
C PRO A 178 -41.90 -17.92 -15.21
N LYS A 179 -41.76 -17.93 -13.89
CA LYS A 179 -41.89 -19.17 -13.10
C LYS A 179 -43.28 -19.75 -13.40
N GLU A 180 -43.30 -20.76 -14.23
CA GLU A 180 -44.46 -21.57 -14.52
C GLU A 180 -45.00 -22.10 -13.19
N SER A 181 -46.18 -21.59 -12.81
CA SER A 181 -46.91 -22.07 -11.66
C SER A 181 -47.37 -23.50 -11.95
N VAL A 182 -46.65 -24.48 -11.38
CA VAL A 182 -47.11 -25.86 -11.31
C VAL A 182 -48.40 -25.85 -10.47
N LYS A 183 -49.52 -25.87 -11.14
CA LYS A 183 -50.80 -26.25 -10.55
C LYS A 183 -50.67 -27.71 -10.17
N ALA A 184 -50.70 -27.99 -8.88
CA ALA A 184 -50.98 -29.30 -8.38
C ALA A 184 -52.51 -29.51 -8.49
N ASP A 185 -52.93 -30.34 -9.42
CA ASP A 185 -54.25 -30.92 -9.44
C ASP A 185 -54.27 -32.21 -8.61
N ALA A 186 -55.38 -32.39 -7.87
CA ALA A 186 -55.96 -33.55 -7.19
C ALA A 186 -55.42 -33.93 -5.82
#